data_7e970255eddb1d3f604a87bdbd14e3e3
#
_entry.id   7e970255eddb1d3f604a87bdbd14e3e3
#
_cell.length_a   1.000
_cell.length_b   1.000
_cell.length_c   1.000
_cell.angle_alpha   90.00
_cell.angle_beta   90.00
_cell.angle_gamma   90.00
#
_symmetry.space_group_name_H-M   'P 1'
#
loop_
_entity.id
_entity.type
_entity.pdbx_description
1 polymer ?
#
loop_
_entity_poly.entity_id
_entity_poly.type
_entity_poly.pdbx_seq_one_letter_code
_entity_poly.pdbx_strand_id
1 'polypeptide(L)'
;MERDESWNVSQGIVSLMALAAVVLWVVPGEDIYSVNPAFMLALVLILYAVYRTGAVYGCGMAAVAGSIVSVKLNDSRWLMWMLLVTLVMLIGRALTGRRKVSASLFYVLGCVLASVADGTVLWNGSGREIAFYYINIAVPVVLFACIPGALLGAMDEETDPACLQAAAAEINRLTACKIEDMANVFRRLDYTFAGSDEPAISLGQIGELVDGFRRQIDLIGEAREISDEKLLGQIRSLGMDEVRVTASMDSGNRSRYYVAGKTSGQGMVLSRQVADVLSGYFRKNIRAGLDSPSLFFDEYRSAVYEEAARYKGRYHVRRIKKYGSPVSGDNFSVKEYEDGRLVMMLSDGMGSGSLASCESCMMLDTMEELLEAGFTPEYSIAFANRCMSRRNKGRIFTTFDMVVIDMYDGTMRSFKQGASVTYVIRPGDDGNEVRQITSTTLPVGVLDDAECDMADVKLAAGDAVVMVSDGLSDMDVSDHMQDVLKGIRVGDSRRMVDDILGAMIGQGDVSLRDDVTVMAAVISGSEKSSAA
;
A
#
# COMPACT_ATOMS: atom_id res chain seq x y z
N MET A 1 -7.62 -13.47 14.64
CA MET A 1 -9.02 -13.30 15.11
C MET A 1 -9.90 -12.55 14.10
N GLU A 2 -9.36 -12.01 13.02
CA GLU A 2 -10.08 -11.19 12.01
C GLU A 2 -10.55 -11.96 10.76
N ARG A 3 -10.15 -13.20 10.57
CA ARG A 3 -10.73 -14.07 9.52
C ARG A 3 -12.14 -14.54 9.82
N ASP A 4 -12.58 -14.46 11.07
CA ASP A 4 -13.87 -15.03 11.49
C ASP A 4 -15.08 -14.10 11.24
N GLU A 5 -14.93 -12.77 11.22
CA GLU A 5 -16.09 -11.88 11.05
C GLU A 5 -16.52 -11.71 9.58
N SER A 6 -15.60 -11.56 8.64
CA SER A 6 -15.95 -11.53 7.21
C SER A 6 -16.46 -12.88 6.71
N TRP A 7 -15.93 -13.98 7.26
CA TRP A 7 -16.42 -15.33 7.07
C TRP A 7 -17.84 -15.51 7.63
N ASN A 8 -18.12 -14.96 8.81
CA ASN A 8 -19.45 -15.02 9.45
C ASN A 8 -20.51 -14.21 8.67
N VAL A 9 -20.18 -13.04 8.12
CA VAL A 9 -21.11 -12.25 7.30
C VAL A 9 -21.41 -12.93 5.98
N SER A 10 -20.40 -13.47 5.29
CA SER A 10 -20.60 -14.21 4.04
C SER A 10 -21.37 -15.52 4.25
N GLN A 11 -21.11 -16.25 5.31
CA GLN A 11 -21.90 -17.44 5.70
C GLN A 11 -23.34 -17.08 6.04
N GLY A 12 -23.58 -15.98 6.74
CA GLY A 12 -24.92 -15.49 7.05
C GLY A 12 -25.74 -15.20 5.78
N ILE A 13 -25.13 -14.55 4.78
CA ILE A 13 -25.76 -14.25 3.50
C ILE A 13 -26.02 -15.53 2.69
N VAL A 14 -25.04 -16.42 2.60
CA VAL A 14 -25.20 -17.72 1.91
C VAL A 14 -26.29 -18.56 2.59
N SER A 15 -26.35 -18.59 3.91
CA SER A 15 -27.41 -19.28 4.66
C SER A 15 -28.79 -18.67 4.39
N LEU A 16 -28.89 -17.35 4.28
CA LEU A 16 -30.14 -16.65 3.92
C LEU A 16 -30.57 -16.98 2.49
N MET A 17 -29.63 -17.06 1.55
CA MET A 17 -29.89 -17.48 0.17
C MET A 17 -30.35 -18.94 0.10
N ALA A 18 -29.73 -19.83 0.88
CA ALA A 18 -30.15 -21.23 0.97
C ALA A 18 -31.56 -21.37 1.55
N LEU A 19 -31.87 -20.62 2.62
CA LEU A 19 -33.21 -20.57 3.21
C LEU A 19 -34.24 -20.04 2.20
N ALA A 20 -33.93 -18.98 1.47
CA ALA A 20 -34.78 -18.42 0.43
C ALA A 20 -35.03 -19.43 -0.70
N ALA A 21 -34.03 -20.20 -1.10
CA ALA A 21 -34.17 -21.27 -2.07
C ALA A 21 -35.11 -22.39 -1.59
N VAL A 22 -34.99 -22.80 -0.32
CA VAL A 22 -35.89 -23.80 0.28
C VAL A 22 -37.33 -23.27 0.33
N VAL A 23 -37.53 -22.03 0.76
CA VAL A 23 -38.86 -21.41 0.80
C VAL A 23 -39.47 -21.34 -0.59
N LEU A 24 -38.69 -20.89 -1.60
CA LEU A 24 -39.14 -20.90 -2.99
C LEU A 24 -39.49 -22.29 -3.54
N TRP A 25 -38.75 -23.32 -3.09
CA TRP A 25 -39.02 -24.69 -3.48
C TRP A 25 -40.34 -25.21 -2.90
N VAL A 26 -40.71 -24.85 -1.70
CA VAL A 26 -41.92 -25.26 -1.00
C VAL A 26 -43.17 -24.53 -1.52
N VAL A 27 -43.05 -23.26 -1.92
CA VAL A 27 -44.20 -22.49 -2.44
C VAL A 27 -44.78 -23.14 -3.70
N PRO A 28 -46.11 -23.27 -3.85
CA PRO A 28 -46.74 -23.86 -5.05
C PRO A 28 -46.35 -23.14 -6.33
N GLY A 29 -46.00 -23.89 -7.36
CA GLY A 29 -45.75 -23.37 -8.72
C GLY A 29 -47.01 -23.23 -9.58
N GLU A 30 -48.18 -23.66 -9.05
CA GLU A 30 -49.45 -23.55 -9.75
C GLU A 30 -50.06 -22.15 -9.62
N ASP A 31 -50.70 -21.68 -10.67
CA ASP A 31 -51.35 -20.38 -10.70
C ASP A 31 -52.61 -20.40 -9.84
N ILE A 32 -52.62 -19.54 -8.81
CA ILE A 32 -53.81 -19.28 -8.00
C ILE A 32 -54.45 -18.01 -8.54
N TYR A 33 -55.62 -18.15 -9.20
CA TYR A 33 -56.29 -17.03 -9.86
C TYR A 33 -55.39 -16.25 -10.85
N SER A 34 -54.55 -16.98 -11.61
CA SER A 34 -53.57 -16.42 -12.55
C SER A 34 -52.41 -15.64 -11.90
N VAL A 35 -52.24 -15.74 -10.59
CA VAL A 35 -51.11 -15.21 -9.83
C VAL A 35 -50.18 -16.36 -9.47
N ASN A 36 -48.89 -16.26 -9.83
CA ASN A 36 -47.91 -17.28 -9.50
C ASN A 36 -47.14 -16.91 -8.22
N PRO A 37 -47.40 -17.55 -7.08
CA PRO A 37 -46.79 -17.19 -5.83
C PRO A 37 -45.27 -17.39 -5.81
N ALA A 38 -44.75 -18.41 -6.47
CA ALA A 38 -43.32 -18.69 -6.55
C ALA A 38 -42.58 -17.61 -7.37
N PHE A 39 -43.18 -17.20 -8.48
CA PHE A 39 -42.63 -16.12 -9.31
C PHE A 39 -42.60 -14.79 -8.58
N MET A 40 -43.70 -14.42 -7.91
CA MET A 40 -43.77 -13.18 -7.13
C MET A 40 -42.77 -13.16 -5.98
N LEU A 41 -42.65 -14.26 -5.24
CA LEU A 41 -41.68 -14.37 -4.14
C LEU A 41 -40.23 -14.27 -4.64
N ALA A 42 -39.93 -14.92 -5.79
CA ALA A 42 -38.63 -14.81 -6.44
C ALA A 42 -38.26 -13.37 -6.76
N LEU A 43 -39.20 -12.58 -7.31
CA LEU A 43 -38.97 -11.18 -7.63
C LEU A 43 -38.77 -10.31 -6.38
N VAL A 44 -39.51 -10.55 -5.30
CA VAL A 44 -39.29 -9.85 -4.00
C VAL A 44 -37.92 -10.16 -3.44
N LEU A 45 -37.49 -11.43 -3.49
CA LEU A 45 -36.18 -11.84 -3.01
C LEU A 45 -35.03 -11.23 -3.81
N ILE A 46 -35.18 -11.19 -5.14
CA ILE A 46 -34.21 -10.53 -6.03
C ILE A 46 -34.14 -9.03 -5.72
N LEU A 47 -35.29 -8.35 -5.64
CA LEU A 47 -35.36 -6.93 -5.33
C LEU A 47 -34.71 -6.62 -3.96
N TYR A 48 -35.00 -7.44 -2.97
CA TYR A 48 -34.39 -7.36 -1.64
C TYR A 48 -32.88 -7.59 -1.68
N ALA A 49 -32.41 -8.66 -2.36
CA ALA A 49 -31.01 -9.01 -2.45
C ALA A 49 -30.19 -7.92 -3.17
N VAL A 50 -30.66 -7.44 -4.33
CA VAL A 50 -29.99 -6.37 -5.08
C VAL A 50 -29.95 -5.08 -4.25
N TYR A 51 -31.03 -4.75 -3.57
CA TYR A 51 -31.08 -3.56 -2.73
C TYR A 51 -30.09 -3.65 -1.55
N ARG A 52 -30.09 -4.77 -0.81
CA ARG A 52 -29.30 -4.94 0.41
C ARG A 52 -27.81 -5.21 0.16
N THR A 53 -27.49 -6.16 -0.72
CA THR A 53 -26.16 -6.73 -0.85
C THR A 53 -25.39 -6.36 -2.12
N GLY A 54 -26.10 -5.86 -3.17
CA GLY A 54 -25.47 -5.42 -4.41
C GLY A 54 -25.27 -6.52 -5.45
N ALA A 55 -24.19 -6.38 -6.27
CA ALA A 55 -24.07 -7.14 -7.51
C ALA A 55 -23.87 -8.65 -7.30
N VAL A 56 -22.92 -9.05 -6.48
CA VAL A 56 -22.51 -10.46 -6.35
C VAL A 56 -23.66 -11.34 -5.86
N TYR A 57 -24.25 -10.97 -4.74
CA TYR A 57 -25.34 -11.73 -4.13
C TYR A 57 -26.68 -11.49 -4.82
N GLY A 58 -26.89 -10.32 -5.43
CA GLY A 58 -28.05 -10.02 -6.27
C GLY A 58 -28.10 -10.94 -7.50
N CYS A 59 -27.01 -11.08 -8.24
CA CYS A 59 -26.90 -12.02 -9.36
C CYS A 59 -27.01 -13.47 -8.91
N GLY A 60 -26.40 -13.83 -7.78
CA GLY A 60 -26.52 -15.17 -7.21
C GLY A 60 -27.96 -15.52 -6.85
N MET A 61 -28.71 -14.61 -6.22
CA MET A 61 -30.13 -14.80 -5.92
C MET A 61 -30.97 -14.91 -7.18
N ALA A 62 -30.74 -14.10 -8.21
CA ALA A 62 -31.42 -14.17 -9.47
C ALA A 62 -31.19 -15.51 -10.20
N ALA A 63 -29.95 -16.01 -10.15
CA ALA A 63 -29.63 -17.31 -10.74
C ALA A 63 -30.34 -18.46 -10.01
N VAL A 64 -30.31 -18.47 -8.68
CA VAL A 64 -30.97 -19.50 -7.85
C VAL A 64 -32.48 -19.42 -7.99
N ALA A 65 -33.07 -18.25 -7.78
CA ALA A 65 -34.50 -18.04 -7.86
C ALA A 65 -35.04 -18.30 -9.29
N GLY A 66 -34.33 -17.81 -10.31
CA GLY A 66 -34.68 -18.02 -11.72
C GLY A 66 -34.62 -19.50 -12.13
N SER A 67 -33.62 -20.25 -11.65
CA SER A 67 -33.52 -21.68 -11.90
C SER A 67 -34.69 -22.46 -11.27
N ILE A 68 -35.05 -22.15 -10.01
CA ILE A 68 -36.16 -22.79 -9.31
C ILE A 68 -37.48 -22.50 -10.02
N VAL A 69 -37.72 -21.24 -10.39
CA VAL A 69 -38.95 -20.84 -11.12
C VAL A 69 -38.98 -21.47 -12.50
N SER A 70 -37.86 -21.53 -13.23
CA SER A 70 -37.78 -22.17 -14.55
C SER A 70 -38.13 -23.68 -14.50
N VAL A 71 -37.67 -24.39 -13.46
CA VAL A 71 -38.01 -25.79 -13.23
C VAL A 71 -39.52 -25.95 -12.91
N LYS A 72 -40.07 -25.10 -12.05
CA LYS A 72 -41.49 -25.16 -11.64
C LYS A 72 -42.45 -24.83 -12.74
N LEU A 73 -42.11 -23.88 -13.59
CA LEU A 73 -42.95 -23.46 -14.72
C LEU A 73 -42.61 -24.21 -16.01
N ASN A 74 -41.62 -25.13 -15.93
CA ASN A 74 -41.15 -25.91 -17.09
C ASN A 74 -40.76 -25.03 -18.30
N ASP A 75 -40.18 -23.87 -18.05
CA ASP A 75 -39.77 -22.90 -19.06
C ASP A 75 -38.49 -22.18 -18.68
N SER A 76 -37.41 -22.44 -19.42
CA SER A 76 -36.08 -21.89 -19.16
C SER A 76 -35.96 -20.37 -19.41
N ARG A 77 -36.92 -19.75 -20.10
CA ARG A 77 -36.92 -18.31 -20.39
C ARG A 77 -36.96 -17.46 -19.11
N TRP A 78 -37.59 -17.96 -18.05
CA TRP A 78 -37.73 -17.26 -16.78
C TRP A 78 -36.38 -16.98 -16.08
N LEU A 79 -35.40 -17.86 -16.26
CA LEU A 79 -34.03 -17.61 -15.75
C LEU A 79 -33.41 -16.38 -16.43
N MET A 80 -33.44 -16.32 -17.76
CA MET A 80 -32.92 -15.20 -18.54
C MET A 80 -33.67 -13.90 -18.23
N TRP A 81 -34.99 -14.00 -18.08
CA TRP A 81 -35.84 -12.88 -17.73
C TRP A 81 -35.45 -12.27 -16.36
N MET A 82 -35.27 -13.09 -15.32
CA MET A 82 -34.90 -12.65 -13.99
C MET A 82 -33.47 -12.07 -13.95
N LEU A 83 -32.54 -12.63 -14.70
CA LEU A 83 -31.18 -12.09 -14.83
C LEU A 83 -31.19 -10.74 -15.51
N LEU A 84 -32.02 -10.52 -16.54
CA LEU A 84 -32.13 -9.22 -17.21
C LEU A 84 -32.73 -8.15 -16.28
N VAL A 85 -33.77 -8.48 -15.52
CA VAL A 85 -34.34 -7.59 -14.50
C VAL A 85 -33.28 -7.20 -13.49
N THR A 86 -32.51 -8.17 -13.00
CA THR A 86 -31.44 -7.94 -12.03
C THR A 86 -30.35 -7.03 -12.59
N LEU A 87 -29.94 -7.22 -13.84
CA LEU A 87 -28.96 -6.38 -14.51
C LEU A 87 -29.41 -4.91 -14.57
N VAL A 88 -30.67 -4.66 -14.96
CA VAL A 88 -31.23 -3.31 -15.02
C VAL A 88 -31.29 -2.67 -13.63
N MET A 89 -31.64 -3.44 -12.60
CA MET A 89 -31.65 -2.95 -11.22
C MET A 89 -30.23 -2.61 -10.73
N LEU A 90 -29.21 -3.40 -11.09
CA LEU A 90 -27.82 -3.13 -10.73
C LEU A 90 -27.28 -1.88 -11.41
N ILE A 91 -27.63 -1.65 -12.68
CA ILE A 91 -27.33 -0.40 -13.39
C ILE A 91 -28.00 0.78 -12.67
N GLY A 92 -29.28 0.64 -12.33
CA GLY A 92 -30.01 1.66 -11.57
C GLY A 92 -29.37 1.97 -10.22
N ARG A 93 -28.96 0.95 -9.49
CA ARG A 93 -28.24 1.10 -8.22
C ARG A 93 -26.90 1.82 -8.40
N ALA A 94 -26.16 1.50 -9.45
CA ALA A 94 -24.90 2.18 -9.77
C ALA A 94 -25.09 3.68 -10.10
N LEU A 95 -26.19 4.02 -10.77
CA LEU A 95 -26.47 5.41 -11.18
C LEU A 95 -27.08 6.29 -10.09
N THR A 96 -27.91 5.70 -9.20
CA THR A 96 -28.75 6.47 -8.27
C THR A 96 -28.50 6.17 -6.79
N GLY A 97 -27.56 5.26 -6.51
CA GLY A 97 -27.28 4.80 -5.17
C GLY A 97 -28.38 3.90 -4.57
N ARG A 98 -28.37 3.76 -3.23
CA ARG A 98 -29.21 2.80 -2.50
C ARG A 98 -30.53 3.45 -2.03
N ARG A 99 -31.38 3.86 -2.98
CA ARG A 99 -32.70 4.48 -2.69
C ARG A 99 -33.83 3.51 -3.00
N LYS A 100 -34.80 3.33 -2.06
CA LYS A 100 -35.96 2.44 -2.25
C LYS A 100 -36.76 2.79 -3.50
N VAL A 101 -37.05 4.07 -3.71
CA VAL A 101 -37.83 4.56 -4.85
C VAL A 101 -37.10 4.23 -6.17
N SER A 102 -35.82 4.49 -6.22
CA SER A 102 -34.97 4.19 -7.37
C SER A 102 -34.91 2.70 -7.67
N ALA A 103 -34.69 1.85 -6.65
CA ALA A 103 -34.70 0.41 -6.80
C ALA A 103 -36.03 -0.10 -7.37
N SER A 104 -37.16 0.42 -6.89
CA SER A 104 -38.48 0.07 -7.40
C SER A 104 -38.69 0.53 -8.85
N LEU A 105 -38.24 1.73 -9.21
CA LEU A 105 -38.33 2.25 -10.59
C LEU A 105 -37.50 1.40 -11.57
N PHE A 106 -36.24 1.10 -11.23
CA PHE A 106 -35.40 0.28 -12.10
C PHE A 106 -35.84 -1.18 -12.15
N TYR A 107 -36.46 -1.70 -11.09
CA TYR A 107 -37.11 -3.00 -11.11
C TYR A 107 -38.27 -3.01 -12.13
N VAL A 108 -39.18 -2.06 -12.08
CA VAL A 108 -40.30 -1.95 -13.05
C VAL A 108 -39.76 -1.78 -14.46
N LEU A 109 -38.76 -0.92 -14.67
CA LEU A 109 -38.12 -0.76 -15.97
C LEU A 109 -37.48 -2.06 -16.46
N GLY A 110 -36.83 -2.82 -15.58
CA GLY A 110 -36.24 -4.12 -15.88
C GLY A 110 -37.31 -5.15 -16.30
N CYS A 111 -38.43 -5.19 -15.58
CA CYS A 111 -39.56 -6.05 -15.93
C CYS A 111 -40.16 -5.69 -17.30
N VAL A 112 -40.30 -4.40 -17.59
CA VAL A 112 -40.84 -3.96 -18.91
C VAL A 112 -39.85 -4.34 -20.02
N LEU A 113 -38.55 -4.09 -19.86
CA LEU A 113 -37.53 -4.44 -20.85
C LEU A 113 -37.43 -5.96 -21.07
N ALA A 114 -37.52 -6.74 -20.00
CA ALA A 114 -37.50 -8.19 -20.08
C ALA A 114 -38.73 -8.71 -20.82
N SER A 115 -39.91 -8.11 -20.63
CA SER A 115 -41.16 -8.46 -21.31
C SER A 115 -41.13 -8.11 -22.80
N VAL A 116 -40.50 -6.99 -23.16
CA VAL A 116 -40.30 -6.62 -24.57
C VAL A 116 -39.32 -7.57 -25.25
N ALA A 117 -38.26 -7.97 -24.55
CA ALA A 117 -37.26 -8.89 -25.08
C ALA A 117 -37.83 -10.31 -25.30
N ASP A 118 -38.74 -10.76 -24.43
CA ASP A 118 -39.40 -12.07 -24.55
C ASP A 118 -40.54 -12.08 -25.59
N GLY A 119 -41.01 -10.94 -26.04
CA GLY A 119 -41.97 -10.78 -27.14
C GLY A 119 -43.39 -11.29 -26.87
N THR A 120 -43.69 -11.75 -25.66
CA THR A 120 -44.85 -12.61 -25.40
C THR A 120 -46.10 -11.89 -24.87
N VAL A 121 -45.99 -10.78 -24.18
CA VAL A 121 -47.12 -10.29 -23.34
C VAL A 121 -47.72 -8.95 -23.78
N LEU A 122 -46.95 -8.07 -24.40
CA LEU A 122 -47.45 -6.70 -24.69
C LEU A 122 -48.34 -6.59 -25.94
N TRP A 123 -48.30 -7.57 -26.86
CA TRP A 123 -48.95 -7.43 -28.17
C TRP A 123 -50.01 -8.48 -28.52
N ASN A 124 -50.05 -9.66 -27.87
CA ASN A 124 -50.93 -10.78 -28.29
C ASN A 124 -51.80 -11.43 -27.19
N GLY A 125 -51.77 -10.88 -25.95
CA GLY A 125 -52.52 -11.45 -24.83
C GLY A 125 -53.97 -10.94 -24.77
N SER A 126 -54.88 -11.76 -24.23
CA SER A 126 -56.22 -11.30 -23.84
C SER A 126 -56.10 -10.24 -22.73
N GLY A 127 -57.04 -9.30 -22.62
CA GLY A 127 -57.00 -8.25 -21.61
C GLY A 127 -56.87 -8.74 -20.15
N ARG A 128 -57.30 -9.98 -19.88
CA ARG A 128 -57.11 -10.66 -18.59
C ARG A 128 -55.65 -11.06 -18.37
N GLU A 129 -54.99 -11.68 -19.34
CA GLU A 129 -53.58 -12.10 -19.23
C GLU A 129 -52.65 -10.90 -19.02
N ILE A 130 -52.91 -9.82 -19.74
CA ILE A 130 -52.19 -8.57 -19.57
C ILE A 130 -52.37 -8.02 -18.14
N ALA A 131 -53.58 -7.97 -17.63
CA ALA A 131 -53.85 -7.46 -16.27
C ALA A 131 -53.16 -8.31 -15.19
N PHE A 132 -53.21 -9.62 -15.31
CA PHE A 132 -52.57 -10.52 -14.37
C PHE A 132 -51.04 -10.46 -14.42
N TYR A 133 -50.45 -10.24 -15.59
CA TYR A 133 -49.01 -10.02 -15.71
C TYR A 133 -48.56 -8.78 -14.95
N TYR A 134 -49.26 -7.65 -15.11
CA TYR A 134 -48.95 -6.43 -14.37
C TYR A 134 -49.16 -6.55 -12.86
N ILE A 135 -50.11 -7.35 -12.41
CA ILE A 135 -50.31 -7.66 -11.00
C ILE A 135 -49.10 -8.38 -10.43
N ASN A 136 -48.57 -9.40 -11.14
CA ASN A 136 -47.39 -10.17 -10.74
C ASN A 136 -46.12 -9.29 -10.66
N ILE A 137 -46.05 -8.18 -11.39
CA ILE A 137 -44.95 -7.22 -11.33
C ILE A 137 -45.19 -6.16 -10.23
N ALA A 138 -46.42 -5.67 -10.08
CA ALA A 138 -46.73 -4.58 -9.14
C ALA A 138 -46.74 -5.02 -7.68
N VAL A 139 -47.25 -6.25 -7.39
CA VAL A 139 -47.31 -6.74 -6.00
C VAL A 139 -45.94 -6.87 -5.35
N PRO A 140 -44.85 -7.37 -5.98
CA PRO A 140 -43.50 -7.36 -5.41
C PRO A 140 -43.02 -5.97 -5.03
N VAL A 141 -43.34 -4.92 -5.81
CA VAL A 141 -42.99 -3.53 -5.48
C VAL A 141 -43.69 -3.08 -4.21
N VAL A 142 -45.00 -3.35 -4.11
CA VAL A 142 -45.80 -3.03 -2.93
C VAL A 142 -45.29 -3.76 -1.69
N LEU A 143 -45.06 -5.06 -1.82
CA LEU A 143 -44.49 -5.88 -0.74
C LEU A 143 -43.12 -5.34 -0.29
N PHE A 144 -42.24 -5.02 -1.23
CA PHE A 144 -40.94 -4.44 -0.93
C PHE A 144 -41.04 -3.08 -0.26
N ALA A 145 -41.95 -2.22 -0.70
CA ALA A 145 -42.20 -0.93 -0.08
C ALA A 145 -42.69 -1.06 1.37
N CYS A 146 -43.48 -2.11 1.67
CA CYS A 146 -43.98 -2.40 3.02
C CYS A 146 -42.92 -3.01 3.96
N ILE A 147 -41.75 -3.48 3.47
CA ILE A 147 -40.70 -4.01 4.32
C ILE A 147 -40.15 -2.88 5.22
N PRO A 148 -40.19 -3.04 6.58
CA PRO A 148 -39.66 -2.02 7.48
C PRO A 148 -38.19 -1.72 7.22
N GLY A 149 -37.79 -0.45 7.32
CA GLY A 149 -36.41 0.00 7.10
C GLY A 149 -35.37 -0.77 7.92
N ALA A 150 -35.73 -1.14 9.16
CA ALA A 150 -34.88 -1.95 10.04
C ALA A 150 -34.54 -3.35 9.46
N LEU A 151 -35.49 -3.99 8.75
CA LEU A 151 -35.25 -5.28 8.09
C LEU A 151 -34.47 -5.14 6.78
N LEU A 152 -34.50 -3.98 6.17
CA LEU A 152 -33.72 -3.68 4.97
C LEU A 152 -32.26 -3.34 5.29
N GLY A 153 -31.89 -3.28 6.59
CA GLY A 153 -30.57 -2.80 7.01
C GLY A 153 -30.36 -1.35 6.54
N ALA A 154 -31.46 -0.62 6.45
CA ALA A 154 -31.41 0.81 6.33
C ALA A 154 -31.07 1.39 7.70
N MET A 155 -29.81 1.30 8.09
CA MET A 155 -29.18 2.51 8.48
C MET A 155 -29.21 3.38 7.20
N ASP A 156 -29.93 4.45 7.25
CA ASP A 156 -29.70 5.58 6.35
C ASP A 156 -28.30 6.15 6.70
N GLU A 157 -27.26 5.37 6.43
CA GLU A 157 -25.99 5.92 6.11
C GLU A 157 -26.20 6.52 4.72
N GLU A 158 -26.64 7.74 4.66
CA GLU A 158 -26.18 8.66 3.65
C GLU A 158 -24.65 8.59 3.74
N THR A 159 -24.10 7.60 3.08
CA THR A 159 -22.66 7.54 2.81
C THR A 159 -22.43 8.77 1.99
N ASP A 160 -21.95 9.84 2.62
CA ASP A 160 -21.67 11.08 1.91
C ASP A 160 -20.71 10.71 0.79
N PRO A 161 -21.14 10.82 -0.48
CA PRO A 161 -20.33 10.38 -1.60
C PRO A 161 -18.94 11.06 -1.62
N ALA A 162 -18.80 12.21 -0.94
CA ALA A 162 -17.56 12.96 -0.91
C ALA A 162 -16.42 12.22 -0.18
N CYS A 163 -16.67 11.55 0.94
CA CYS A 163 -15.60 10.84 1.67
C CYS A 163 -15.16 9.54 0.96
N LEU A 164 -16.14 8.77 0.45
CA LEU A 164 -15.85 7.58 -0.36
C LEU A 164 -15.22 7.96 -1.70
N GLN A 165 -15.65 9.06 -2.32
CA GLN A 165 -15.04 9.58 -3.54
C GLN A 165 -13.62 10.08 -3.29
N ALA A 166 -13.35 10.75 -2.17
CA ALA A 166 -12.01 11.19 -1.80
C ALA A 166 -11.08 10.00 -1.53
N ALA A 167 -11.54 8.99 -0.79
CA ALA A 167 -10.77 7.76 -0.56
C ALA A 167 -10.55 6.97 -1.86
N ALA A 168 -11.58 6.83 -2.71
CA ALA A 168 -11.47 6.17 -4.01
C ALA A 168 -10.56 6.95 -4.98
N ALA A 169 -10.64 8.28 -5.00
CA ALA A 169 -9.76 9.12 -5.81
C ALA A 169 -8.30 8.98 -5.36
N GLU A 170 -8.04 8.92 -4.06
CA GLU A 170 -6.69 8.72 -3.53
C GLU A 170 -6.16 7.31 -3.82
N ILE A 171 -6.98 6.27 -3.68
CA ILE A 171 -6.62 4.89 -4.08
C ILE A 171 -6.28 4.85 -5.57
N ASN A 172 -7.10 5.48 -6.43
CA ASN A 172 -6.83 5.53 -7.86
C ASN A 172 -5.54 6.33 -8.17
N ARG A 173 -5.29 7.42 -7.45
CA ARG A 173 -4.06 8.21 -7.59
C ARG A 173 -2.84 7.38 -7.20
N LEU A 174 -2.86 6.71 -6.05
CA LEU A 174 -1.77 5.85 -5.58
C LEU A 174 -1.52 4.68 -6.53
N THR A 175 -2.58 4.07 -7.05
CA THR A 175 -2.48 2.99 -8.04
C THR A 175 -1.86 3.50 -9.35
N ALA A 176 -2.27 4.68 -9.83
CA ALA A 176 -1.69 5.30 -11.02
C ALA A 176 -0.20 5.63 -10.83
N CYS A 177 0.19 6.18 -9.66
CA CYS A 177 1.60 6.41 -9.33
C CYS A 177 2.40 5.11 -9.35
N LYS A 178 1.87 4.00 -8.80
CA LYS A 178 2.56 2.71 -8.83
C LYS A 178 2.72 2.12 -10.23
N ILE A 179 1.76 2.33 -11.11
CA ILE A 179 1.88 1.93 -12.52
C ILE A 179 2.95 2.78 -13.23
N GLU A 180 3.03 4.07 -12.92
CA GLU A 180 4.07 4.96 -13.43
C GLU A 180 5.46 4.57 -12.91
N ASP A 181 5.59 4.26 -11.62
CA ASP A 181 6.82 3.72 -11.01
C ASP A 181 7.26 2.45 -11.74
N MET A 182 6.34 1.53 -12.02
CA MET A 182 6.64 0.32 -12.79
C MET A 182 7.20 0.65 -14.19
N ALA A 183 6.57 1.56 -14.91
CA ALA A 183 7.03 1.96 -16.23
C ALA A 183 8.40 2.66 -16.17
N ASN A 184 8.68 3.41 -15.11
CA ASN A 184 9.97 4.06 -14.88
C ASN A 184 11.06 3.03 -14.61
N VAL A 185 10.81 2.06 -13.72
CA VAL A 185 11.76 0.96 -13.44
C VAL A 185 12.15 0.24 -14.72
N PHE A 186 11.20 -0.19 -15.55
CA PHE A 186 11.52 -0.87 -16.80
C PHE A 186 12.35 -0.01 -17.75
N ARG A 187 12.02 1.28 -17.91
CA ARG A 187 12.79 2.20 -18.78
C ARG A 187 14.22 2.40 -18.29
N ARG A 188 14.42 2.52 -16.98
CA ARG A 188 15.73 2.76 -16.39
C ARG A 188 16.58 1.50 -16.36
N LEU A 189 16.00 0.35 -16.05
CA LEU A 189 16.70 -0.94 -16.14
C LEU A 189 17.15 -1.22 -17.58
N ASP A 190 16.32 -0.92 -18.59
CA ASP A 190 16.70 -1.03 -20.00
C ASP A 190 17.91 -0.14 -20.32
N TYR A 191 17.90 1.12 -19.87
CA TYR A 191 19.02 2.06 -20.04
C TYR A 191 20.29 1.58 -19.29
N THR A 192 20.16 1.17 -18.04
CA THR A 192 21.28 0.75 -17.18
C THR A 192 21.98 -0.47 -17.74
N PHE A 193 21.23 -1.43 -18.30
CA PHE A 193 21.77 -2.67 -18.86
C PHE A 193 21.89 -2.67 -20.39
N ALA A 194 21.69 -1.51 -21.05
CA ALA A 194 21.88 -1.38 -22.49
C ALA A 194 23.33 -1.69 -22.91
N GLY A 195 23.49 -2.40 -24.04
CA GLY A 195 24.80 -2.69 -24.62
C GLY A 195 25.45 -3.98 -24.17
N SER A 196 24.76 -4.85 -23.43
CA SER A 196 25.20 -6.23 -23.21
C SER A 196 24.87 -7.10 -24.42
N ASP A 197 25.79 -8.02 -24.79
CA ASP A 197 25.59 -8.97 -25.91
C ASP A 197 24.44 -9.96 -25.66
N GLU A 198 24.07 -10.17 -24.40
CA GLU A 198 22.94 -10.99 -23.96
C GLU A 198 22.02 -10.16 -23.04
N PRO A 199 20.70 -10.41 -23.03
CA PRO A 199 19.79 -9.70 -22.15
C PRO A 199 20.16 -9.97 -20.68
N ALA A 200 20.61 -8.93 -19.98
CA ALA A 200 20.94 -9.01 -18.55
C ALA A 200 19.72 -9.36 -17.69
N ILE A 201 18.52 -9.01 -18.17
CA ILE A 201 17.25 -9.28 -17.51
C ILE A 201 16.52 -10.39 -18.26
N SER A 202 16.19 -11.47 -17.56
CA SER A 202 15.43 -12.59 -18.14
C SER A 202 13.92 -12.33 -18.08
N LEU A 203 13.14 -13.00 -18.94
CA LEU A 203 11.68 -12.98 -18.90
C LEU A 203 11.13 -13.43 -17.54
N GLY A 204 11.81 -14.37 -16.86
CA GLY A 204 11.43 -14.77 -15.50
C GLY A 204 11.56 -13.63 -14.49
N GLN A 205 12.64 -12.85 -14.55
CA GLN A 205 12.83 -11.68 -13.69
C GLN A 205 11.81 -10.56 -13.98
N ILE A 206 11.43 -10.38 -15.25
CA ILE A 206 10.32 -9.49 -15.60
C ILE A 206 9.01 -9.96 -14.96
N GLY A 207 8.73 -11.25 -15.00
CA GLY A 207 7.56 -11.84 -14.32
C GLY A 207 7.57 -11.58 -12.81
N GLU A 208 8.73 -11.79 -12.14
CA GLU A 208 8.90 -11.51 -10.71
C GLU A 208 8.68 -10.01 -10.37
N LEU A 209 9.18 -9.08 -11.21
CA LEU A 209 8.92 -7.64 -11.05
C LEU A 209 7.42 -7.32 -11.14
N VAL A 210 6.75 -7.83 -12.17
CA VAL A 210 5.30 -7.62 -12.35
C VAL A 210 4.50 -8.17 -11.16
N ASP A 211 4.84 -9.37 -10.67
CA ASP A 211 4.21 -9.95 -9.47
C ASP A 211 4.48 -9.13 -8.20
N GLY A 212 5.66 -8.52 -8.11
CA GLY A 212 6.00 -7.60 -7.03
C GLY A 212 5.12 -6.36 -7.04
N PHE A 213 4.95 -5.72 -8.20
CA PHE A 213 4.06 -4.57 -8.36
C PHE A 213 2.59 -4.92 -8.08
N ARG A 214 2.11 -6.08 -8.56
CA ARG A 214 0.76 -6.55 -8.27
C ARG A 214 0.51 -6.62 -6.75
N ARG A 215 1.44 -7.21 -5.99
CA ARG A 215 1.32 -7.28 -4.52
C ARG A 215 1.26 -5.91 -3.86
N GLN A 216 2.00 -4.92 -4.36
CA GLN A 216 1.95 -3.55 -3.84
C GLN A 216 0.61 -2.87 -4.14
N ILE A 217 0.05 -3.09 -5.33
CA ILE A 217 -1.26 -2.55 -5.71
C ILE A 217 -2.37 -3.20 -4.86
N ASP A 218 -2.30 -4.52 -4.61
CA ASP A 218 -3.25 -5.23 -3.76
C ASP A 218 -3.30 -4.63 -2.33
N LEU A 219 -2.17 -4.21 -1.78
CA LEU A 219 -2.08 -3.58 -0.45
C LEU A 219 -2.74 -2.18 -0.40
N ILE A 220 -2.70 -1.41 -1.49
CA ILE A 220 -3.30 -0.05 -1.56
C ILE A 220 -4.84 -0.13 -1.54
N GLY A 221 -5.43 -1.21 -2.03
CA GLY A 221 -6.88 -1.36 -2.21
C GLY A 221 -7.69 -1.60 -0.92
N GLU A 222 -7.06 -1.85 0.22
CA GLU A 222 -7.74 -2.18 1.48
C GLU A 222 -7.99 -0.94 2.34
N ALA A 223 -9.04 -0.17 2.01
CA ALA A 223 -9.55 0.87 2.90
C ALA A 223 -10.58 0.28 3.87
N ARG A 224 -10.40 0.48 5.18
CA ARG A 224 -11.29 -0.03 6.23
C ARG A 224 -11.87 1.12 7.05
N GLU A 225 -13.18 1.16 7.19
CA GLU A 225 -13.85 2.11 8.08
C GLU A 225 -13.67 1.68 9.55
N ILE A 226 -13.34 2.66 10.41
CA ILE A 226 -13.16 2.46 11.84
C ILE A 226 -14.42 2.97 12.55
N SER A 227 -15.25 2.04 12.99
CA SER A 227 -16.53 2.33 13.66
C SER A 227 -16.42 2.22 15.19
N ASP A 228 -15.23 2.40 15.78
CA ASP A 228 -15.04 2.36 17.24
C ASP A 228 -15.61 3.63 17.90
N GLU A 229 -16.69 3.46 18.65
CA GLU A 229 -17.39 4.56 19.36
C GLU A 229 -16.49 5.31 20.34
N LYS A 230 -15.44 4.69 20.88
CA LYS A 230 -14.48 5.36 21.74
C LYS A 230 -13.68 6.42 20.96
N LEU A 231 -13.18 6.05 19.78
CA LEU A 231 -12.45 6.97 18.92
C LEU A 231 -13.37 8.07 18.39
N LEU A 232 -14.52 7.69 17.84
CA LEU A 232 -15.48 8.63 17.29
C LEU A 232 -16.01 9.60 18.36
N GLY A 233 -16.27 9.10 19.56
CA GLY A 233 -16.70 9.93 20.71
C GLY A 233 -15.62 10.93 21.15
N GLN A 234 -14.34 10.55 21.12
CA GLN A 234 -13.26 11.49 21.41
C GLN A 234 -13.15 12.58 20.37
N ILE A 235 -13.30 12.28 19.07
CA ILE A 235 -13.27 13.28 18.00
C ILE A 235 -14.53 14.18 18.09
N ARG A 236 -15.71 13.61 18.34
CA ARG A 236 -16.94 14.38 18.56
C ARG A 236 -16.82 15.34 19.75
N SER A 237 -16.11 14.94 20.82
CA SER A 237 -15.89 15.81 21.98
C SER A 237 -15.07 17.08 21.68
N LEU A 238 -14.36 17.13 20.54
CA LEU A 238 -13.70 18.34 20.05
C LEU A 238 -14.68 19.35 19.44
N GLY A 239 -15.94 18.97 19.23
CA GLY A 239 -16.96 19.78 18.57
C GLY A 239 -17.19 19.43 17.11
N MET A 240 -16.81 18.21 16.69
CA MET A 240 -17.08 17.68 15.35
C MET A 240 -18.34 16.82 15.35
N ASP A 241 -19.16 16.99 14.33
CA ASP A 241 -20.33 16.17 14.03
C ASP A 241 -20.13 15.36 12.74
N GLU A 242 -20.94 14.32 12.57
CA GLU A 242 -20.91 13.44 11.38
C GLU A 242 -19.52 12.87 11.08
N VAL A 243 -18.78 12.54 12.15
CA VAL A 243 -17.38 12.08 12.05
C VAL A 243 -17.32 10.67 11.47
N ARG A 244 -16.49 10.50 10.46
CA ARG A 244 -16.10 9.20 9.90
C ARG A 244 -14.59 9.08 9.90
N VAL A 245 -14.08 7.89 10.20
CA VAL A 245 -12.66 7.59 10.17
C VAL A 245 -12.44 6.36 9.32
N THR A 246 -11.61 6.50 8.29
CA THR A 246 -11.22 5.38 7.42
C THR A 246 -9.71 5.20 7.50
N ALA A 247 -9.23 3.98 7.66
CA ALA A 247 -7.82 3.64 7.59
C ALA A 247 -7.51 2.94 6.27
N SER A 248 -6.36 3.24 5.69
CA SER A 248 -5.76 2.50 4.59
C SER A 248 -4.28 2.29 4.85
N MET A 249 -3.65 1.39 4.11
CA MET A 249 -2.21 1.27 4.09
C MET A 249 -1.62 2.07 2.93
N ASP A 250 -0.49 2.72 3.16
CA ASP A 250 0.30 3.33 2.08
C ASP A 250 1.25 2.30 1.45
N SER A 251 1.98 2.73 0.43
CA SER A 251 2.98 1.90 -0.26
C SER A 251 4.12 1.40 0.64
N GLY A 252 4.35 2.02 1.78
CA GLY A 252 5.33 1.64 2.80
C GLY A 252 4.74 0.74 3.89
N ASN A 253 3.53 0.18 3.69
CA ASN A 253 2.80 -0.62 4.68
C ASN A 253 2.52 0.14 5.99
N ARG A 254 2.27 1.45 5.90
CA ARG A 254 1.96 2.33 7.03
C ARG A 254 0.50 2.76 6.99
N SER A 255 -0.05 2.95 8.18
CA SER A 255 -1.44 3.36 8.30
C SER A 255 -1.61 4.84 7.92
N ARG A 256 -2.50 5.11 6.98
CA ARG A 256 -3.07 6.43 6.71
C ARG A 256 -4.49 6.47 7.21
N TYR A 257 -4.88 7.57 7.83
CA TYR A 257 -6.21 7.78 8.37
C TYR A 257 -6.87 8.94 7.67
N TYR A 258 -8.07 8.73 7.19
CA TYR A 258 -8.92 9.75 6.57
C TYR A 258 -10.01 10.07 7.58
N VAL A 259 -10.03 11.30 8.07
CA VAL A 259 -11.07 11.77 8.97
C VAL A 259 -11.92 12.78 8.23
N ALA A 260 -13.19 12.48 8.10
CA ALA A 260 -14.17 13.37 7.50
C ALA A 260 -15.21 13.76 8.53
N GLY A 261 -15.68 15.01 8.46
CA GLY A 261 -16.68 15.56 9.36
C GLY A 261 -16.85 17.05 9.18
N LYS A 262 -17.79 17.62 9.91
CA LYS A 262 -18.04 19.06 10.02
C LYS A 262 -18.07 19.46 11.49
N THR A 263 -18.02 20.75 11.80
CA THR A 263 -18.18 21.23 13.18
C THR A 263 -19.63 21.53 13.48
N SER A 264 -20.00 21.44 14.77
CA SER A 264 -21.30 21.82 15.27
C SER A 264 -21.42 23.37 15.31
N GLY A 265 -22.24 23.97 14.43
CA GLY A 265 -22.48 25.39 14.41
C GLY A 265 -21.26 26.22 13.96
N GLN A 266 -21.03 27.40 14.58
CA GLN A 266 -19.90 28.29 14.24
C GLN A 266 -18.56 27.90 14.87
N GLY A 267 -18.43 26.65 15.34
CA GLY A 267 -17.19 26.14 15.93
C GLY A 267 -16.10 25.91 14.87
N MET A 268 -14.85 25.91 15.33
CA MET A 268 -13.66 25.53 14.53
C MET A 268 -12.89 24.46 15.27
N VAL A 269 -12.49 23.40 14.57
CA VAL A 269 -11.62 22.34 15.10
C VAL A 269 -10.33 22.30 14.29
N LEU A 270 -9.20 22.41 14.98
CA LEU A 270 -7.88 22.30 14.34
C LEU A 270 -7.60 20.84 13.96
N SER A 271 -7.12 20.60 12.75
CA SER A 271 -6.67 19.26 12.33
C SER A 271 -5.61 18.67 13.27
N ARG A 272 -4.81 19.51 13.92
CA ARG A 272 -3.87 19.08 14.94
C ARG A 272 -4.55 18.45 16.17
N GLN A 273 -5.68 18.96 16.62
CA GLN A 273 -6.43 18.38 17.76
C GLN A 273 -6.94 16.98 17.42
N VAL A 274 -7.39 16.79 16.17
CA VAL A 274 -7.78 15.46 15.67
C VAL A 274 -6.56 14.53 15.60
N ALA A 275 -5.41 15.02 15.13
CA ALA A 275 -4.15 14.27 15.12
C ALA A 275 -3.73 13.83 16.53
N ASP A 276 -3.90 14.69 17.55
CA ASP A 276 -3.58 14.36 18.94
C ASP A 276 -4.49 13.25 19.48
N VAL A 277 -5.79 13.27 19.13
CA VAL A 277 -6.73 12.19 19.48
C VAL A 277 -6.33 10.87 18.79
N LEU A 278 -6.06 10.90 17.49
CA LEU A 278 -5.60 9.72 16.75
C LEU A 278 -4.30 9.17 17.35
N SER A 279 -3.36 10.06 17.68
CA SER A 279 -2.07 9.67 18.27
C SER A 279 -2.25 8.99 19.63
N GLY A 280 -3.13 9.50 20.45
CA GLY A 280 -3.46 8.91 21.77
C GLY A 280 -4.15 7.55 21.64
N TYR A 281 -5.09 7.42 20.69
CA TYR A 281 -5.84 6.20 20.46
C TYR A 281 -4.96 5.07 19.90
N PHE A 282 -4.22 5.35 18.81
CA PHE A 282 -3.38 4.36 18.14
C PHE A 282 -2.00 4.18 18.78
N ARG A 283 -1.64 5.00 19.77
CA ARG A 283 -0.31 5.06 20.41
C ARG A 283 0.84 5.24 19.41
N LYS A 284 0.57 6.01 18.37
CA LYS A 284 1.51 6.36 17.31
C LYS A 284 1.62 7.87 17.22
N ASN A 285 2.74 8.38 16.73
CA ASN A 285 2.88 9.80 16.44
C ASN A 285 2.21 10.09 15.10
N ILE A 286 1.03 10.71 15.12
CA ILE A 286 0.22 10.98 13.92
C ILE A 286 0.14 12.49 13.72
N ARG A 287 0.28 12.93 12.48
CA ARG A 287 0.14 14.33 12.06
C ARG A 287 -0.84 14.45 10.89
N ALA A 288 -1.38 15.63 10.69
CA ALA A 288 -2.10 15.94 9.46
C ALA A 288 -1.12 15.95 8.27
N GLY A 289 -1.54 15.37 7.16
CA GLY A 289 -0.79 15.40 5.90
C GLY A 289 -0.64 16.83 5.37
N LEU A 290 0.39 17.08 4.56
CA LEU A 290 0.72 18.42 4.06
C LEU A 290 -0.41 19.06 3.25
N ASP A 291 -1.16 18.26 2.50
CA ASP A 291 -2.28 18.69 1.66
C ASP A 291 -3.62 18.74 2.42
N SER A 292 -3.60 18.43 3.72
CA SER A 292 -4.82 18.42 4.54
C SER A 292 -5.21 19.82 5.01
N PRO A 293 -6.52 20.10 5.10
CA PRO A 293 -6.99 21.35 5.66
C PRO A 293 -6.51 21.51 7.12
N SER A 294 -6.06 22.68 7.48
CA SER A 294 -5.62 22.98 8.86
C SER A 294 -6.79 23.08 9.86
N LEU A 295 -8.01 23.27 9.36
CA LEU A 295 -9.22 23.55 10.15
C LEU A 295 -10.43 22.83 9.56
N PHE A 296 -11.29 22.34 10.46
CA PHE A 296 -12.67 21.93 10.15
C PHE A 296 -13.63 23.05 10.54
N PHE A 297 -14.64 23.26 9.70
CA PHE A 297 -15.72 24.24 9.86
C PHE A 297 -17.08 23.54 9.80
N ASP A 298 -18.15 24.31 9.67
CA ASP A 298 -19.51 23.86 9.46
C ASP A 298 -19.77 23.18 8.10
N GLU A 299 -18.80 23.25 7.19
CA GLU A 299 -18.80 22.52 5.93
C GLU A 299 -18.12 21.16 6.10
N TYR A 300 -18.74 20.11 5.55
CA TYR A 300 -18.21 18.76 5.60
C TYR A 300 -16.91 18.66 4.79
N ARG A 301 -15.82 18.28 5.45
CA ARG A 301 -14.48 18.18 4.86
C ARG A 301 -13.78 16.91 5.32
N SER A 302 -12.83 16.48 4.52
CA SER A 302 -11.92 15.40 4.86
C SER A 302 -10.48 15.88 5.03
N ALA A 303 -9.78 15.27 5.97
CA ALA A 303 -8.35 15.47 6.18
C ALA A 303 -7.64 14.11 6.22
N VAL A 304 -6.44 14.06 5.68
CA VAL A 304 -5.56 12.89 5.71
C VAL A 304 -4.60 13.03 6.88
N TYR A 305 -4.42 11.95 7.63
CA TYR A 305 -3.49 11.85 8.74
C TYR A 305 -2.52 10.73 8.49
N GLU A 306 -1.25 10.99 8.75
CA GLU A 306 -0.16 10.05 8.51
C GLU A 306 0.73 9.91 9.75
N GLU A 307 1.40 8.78 9.86
CA GLU A 307 2.36 8.56 10.93
C GLU A 307 3.57 9.50 10.74
N ALA A 308 4.01 10.17 11.79
CA ALA A 308 5.16 11.07 11.76
C ALA A 308 6.42 10.37 12.24
N ALA A 309 7.53 10.58 11.54
CA ALA A 309 8.82 10.03 11.91
C ALA A 309 9.28 10.51 13.29
N ARG A 310 9.81 9.59 14.12
CA ARG A 310 10.35 9.87 15.47
C ARG A 310 11.77 10.37 15.42
N TYR A 311 12.48 10.07 14.32
CA TYR A 311 13.89 10.37 14.14
C TYR A 311 14.11 11.18 12.88
N LYS A 312 15.26 11.87 12.83
CA LYS A 312 15.79 12.55 11.64
C LYS A 312 17.25 12.16 11.49
N GLY A 313 17.67 11.86 10.27
CA GLY A 313 19.07 11.58 9.94
C GLY A 313 19.76 12.83 9.40
N ARG A 314 20.95 13.11 9.87
CA ARG A 314 21.86 14.08 9.25
C ARG A 314 23.08 13.33 8.78
N TYR A 315 23.39 13.39 7.50
CA TYR A 315 24.49 12.63 6.92
C TYR A 315 25.51 13.55 6.25
N HIS A 316 26.71 13.04 6.12
CA HIS A 316 27.77 13.62 5.33
C HIS A 316 28.64 12.52 4.72
N VAL A 317 29.19 12.81 3.53
CA VAL A 317 30.03 11.87 2.78
C VAL A 317 31.27 12.61 2.29
N ARG A 318 32.42 11.96 2.39
CA ARG A 318 33.67 12.39 1.76
C ARG A 318 34.26 11.23 0.99
N ARG A 319 34.65 11.51 -0.24
CA ARG A 319 35.34 10.56 -1.12
C ARG A 319 36.66 11.18 -1.59
N ILE A 320 37.73 10.43 -1.49
CA ILE A 320 39.07 10.79 -1.92
C ILE A 320 39.55 9.69 -2.87
N LYS A 321 39.86 10.08 -4.10
CA LYS A 321 40.34 9.13 -5.10
C LYS A 321 41.82 8.80 -4.89
N LYS A 322 42.21 7.59 -5.30
CA LYS A 322 43.60 7.16 -5.24
C LYS A 322 44.50 8.00 -6.14
N TYR A 323 45.75 8.08 -5.75
CA TYR A 323 46.75 8.87 -6.50
C TYR A 323 46.89 8.36 -7.95
N GLY A 324 46.86 9.27 -8.92
CA GLY A 324 47.02 8.96 -10.34
C GLY A 324 45.77 8.40 -11.05
N SER A 325 44.67 8.12 -10.35
CA SER A 325 43.42 7.71 -10.98
C SER A 325 42.59 8.90 -11.46
N PRO A 326 42.05 8.90 -12.70
CA PRO A 326 41.17 9.95 -13.16
C PRO A 326 39.79 9.92 -12.48
N VAL A 327 39.29 8.73 -12.10
CA VAL A 327 37.97 8.48 -11.52
C VAL A 327 38.10 7.49 -10.36
N SER A 328 37.30 7.64 -9.33
CA SER A 328 37.19 6.69 -8.22
C SER A 328 36.36 5.47 -8.62
N GLY A 329 36.77 4.28 -8.19
CA GLY A 329 35.99 3.05 -8.27
C GLY A 329 34.82 3.01 -7.29
N ASP A 330 34.98 3.72 -6.14
CA ASP A 330 33.92 3.88 -5.16
C ASP A 330 32.78 4.74 -5.67
N ASN A 331 31.56 4.28 -5.48
CA ASN A 331 30.35 5.07 -5.63
C ASN A 331 29.48 4.91 -4.39
N PHE A 332 28.68 5.93 -4.11
CA PHE A 332 27.79 5.96 -2.95
C PHE A 332 26.47 6.63 -3.29
N SER A 333 25.43 6.28 -2.52
CA SER A 333 24.13 6.94 -2.53
C SER A 333 23.63 7.14 -1.10
N VAL A 334 22.98 8.28 -0.86
CA VAL A 334 22.23 8.53 0.38
C VAL A 334 20.91 9.16 0.01
N LYS A 335 19.81 8.50 0.38
CA LYS A 335 18.48 8.92 0.00
C LYS A 335 17.48 8.78 1.15
N GLU A 336 16.67 9.82 1.34
CA GLU A 336 15.48 9.77 2.20
C GLU A 336 14.28 9.44 1.30
N TYR A 337 13.63 8.32 1.59
CA TYR A 337 12.44 7.87 0.88
C TYR A 337 11.18 8.45 1.51
N GLU A 338 10.13 8.63 0.71
CA GLU A 338 8.84 9.17 1.18
C GLU A 338 8.20 8.30 2.27
N ASP A 339 8.49 7.02 2.29
CA ASP A 339 8.07 6.08 3.32
C ASP A 339 8.85 6.22 4.65
N GLY A 340 9.70 7.24 4.76
CA GLY A 340 10.47 7.58 5.96
C GLY A 340 11.66 6.67 6.25
N ARG A 341 12.17 5.98 5.23
CA ARG A 341 13.45 5.28 5.32
C ARG A 341 14.59 6.21 4.91
N LEU A 342 15.67 6.23 5.68
CA LEU A 342 16.96 6.74 5.23
C LEU A 342 17.80 5.55 4.76
N VAL A 343 18.19 5.55 3.49
CA VAL A 343 19.03 4.51 2.90
C VAL A 343 20.39 5.10 2.56
N MET A 344 21.44 4.43 3.01
CA MET A 344 22.82 4.74 2.68
C MET A 344 23.41 3.53 1.97
N MET A 345 24.03 3.73 0.82
CA MET A 345 24.65 2.67 0.03
C MET A 345 26.07 3.07 -0.37
N LEU A 346 26.98 2.09 -0.30
CA LEU A 346 28.38 2.20 -0.73
C LEU A 346 28.70 0.97 -1.58
N SER A 347 29.31 1.19 -2.73
CA SER A 347 29.75 0.13 -3.63
C SER A 347 31.11 0.47 -4.19
N ASP A 348 32.05 -0.46 -4.07
CA ASP A 348 33.37 -0.36 -4.65
C ASP A 348 33.52 -1.39 -5.78
N GLY A 349 33.83 -0.88 -6.99
CA GLY A 349 34.03 -1.70 -8.18
C GLY A 349 35.43 -2.29 -8.20
N MET A 350 35.55 -3.60 -8.33
CA MET A 350 36.86 -4.26 -8.37
C MET A 350 37.73 -3.79 -9.53
N GLY A 351 38.95 -3.39 -9.21
CA GLY A 351 39.90 -2.86 -10.14
C GLY A 351 40.10 -1.35 -9.97
N SER A 352 40.27 -0.62 -11.07
CA SER A 352 40.44 0.83 -11.01
C SER A 352 39.98 1.51 -12.29
N GLY A 353 39.62 2.79 -12.15
CA GLY A 353 39.23 3.64 -13.27
C GLY A 353 37.77 3.48 -13.69
N SER A 354 37.49 3.82 -14.95
CA SER A 354 36.11 3.96 -15.45
C SER A 354 35.27 2.67 -15.44
N LEU A 355 35.89 1.50 -15.58
CA LEU A 355 35.15 0.23 -15.55
C LEU A 355 34.66 -0.09 -14.13
N ALA A 356 35.55 0.01 -13.15
CA ALA A 356 35.18 -0.19 -11.74
C ALA A 356 34.09 0.80 -11.32
N SER A 357 34.26 2.07 -11.66
CA SER A 357 33.25 3.11 -11.41
C SER A 357 31.90 2.85 -12.10
N CYS A 358 31.92 2.30 -13.31
CA CYS A 358 30.69 1.96 -14.02
C CYS A 358 29.92 0.84 -13.33
N GLU A 359 30.60 -0.22 -12.89
CA GLU A 359 29.97 -1.37 -12.24
C GLU A 359 29.37 -0.99 -10.86
N SER A 360 30.13 -0.26 -10.04
CA SER A 360 29.62 0.21 -8.76
C SER A 360 28.45 1.20 -8.92
N CYS A 361 28.48 2.07 -9.94
CA CYS A 361 27.36 2.96 -10.26
C CYS A 361 26.11 2.18 -10.67
N MET A 362 26.26 1.20 -11.57
CA MET A 362 25.14 0.37 -12.03
C MET A 362 24.47 -0.39 -10.88
N MET A 363 25.27 -0.91 -9.94
CA MET A 363 24.71 -1.54 -8.75
C MET A 363 23.85 -0.57 -7.96
N LEU A 364 24.36 0.63 -7.69
CA LEU A 364 23.63 1.64 -6.93
C LEU A 364 22.39 2.13 -7.67
N ASP A 365 22.49 2.42 -8.97
CA ASP A 365 21.37 2.87 -9.79
C ASP A 365 20.25 1.81 -9.80
N THR A 366 20.60 0.53 -9.98
CA THR A 366 19.62 -0.57 -9.94
C THR A 366 18.93 -0.67 -8.57
N MET A 367 19.70 -0.54 -7.49
CA MET A 367 19.16 -0.56 -6.14
C MET A 367 18.22 0.61 -5.87
N GLU A 368 18.62 1.84 -6.25
CA GLU A 368 17.77 3.02 -6.09
C GLU A 368 16.43 2.87 -6.81
N GLU A 369 16.45 2.43 -8.07
CA GLU A 369 15.25 2.21 -8.86
C GLU A 369 14.26 1.23 -8.21
N LEU A 370 14.78 0.08 -7.75
CA LEU A 370 13.94 -0.94 -7.15
C LEU A 370 13.40 -0.50 -5.78
N LEU A 371 14.23 0.17 -4.97
CA LEU A 371 13.81 0.67 -3.67
C LEU A 371 12.79 1.82 -3.79
N GLU A 372 12.94 2.72 -4.79
CA GLU A 372 11.95 3.77 -5.10
C GLU A 372 10.62 3.17 -5.53
N ALA A 373 10.66 2.14 -6.35
CA ALA A 373 9.46 1.42 -6.76
C ALA A 373 8.79 0.64 -5.61
N GLY A 374 9.43 0.60 -4.42
CA GLY A 374 8.88 -0.01 -3.20
C GLY A 374 9.19 -1.51 -3.07
N PHE A 375 10.16 -2.04 -3.82
CA PHE A 375 10.63 -3.40 -3.58
C PHE A 375 11.40 -3.51 -2.26
N THR A 376 11.36 -4.69 -1.66
CA THR A 376 12.13 -4.93 -0.43
C THR A 376 13.62 -4.93 -0.70
N PRO A 377 14.46 -4.53 0.27
CA PRO A 377 15.91 -4.57 0.14
C PRO A 377 16.44 -5.94 -0.30
N GLU A 378 15.93 -7.01 0.30
CA GLU A 378 16.34 -8.38 0.02
C GLU A 378 16.08 -8.77 -1.44
N TYR A 379 14.88 -8.44 -1.94
CA TYR A 379 14.53 -8.69 -3.33
C TYR A 379 15.42 -7.89 -4.28
N SER A 380 15.61 -6.59 -3.99
CA SER A 380 16.38 -5.66 -4.81
C SER A 380 17.84 -6.11 -4.95
N ILE A 381 18.47 -6.53 -3.85
CA ILE A 381 19.85 -7.06 -3.85
C ILE A 381 19.94 -8.34 -4.68
N ALA A 382 19.04 -9.30 -4.45
CA ALA A 382 19.05 -10.56 -5.19
C ALA A 382 18.83 -10.33 -6.70
N PHE A 383 17.95 -9.40 -7.07
CA PHE A 383 17.70 -9.02 -8.45
C PHE A 383 18.94 -8.37 -9.09
N ALA A 384 19.50 -7.34 -8.43
CA ALA A 384 20.69 -6.64 -8.92
C ALA A 384 21.88 -7.59 -9.07
N ASN A 385 22.13 -8.46 -8.08
CA ASN A 385 23.20 -9.46 -8.14
C ASN A 385 23.05 -10.37 -9.36
N ARG A 386 21.85 -10.91 -9.63
CA ARG A 386 21.61 -11.77 -10.81
C ARG A 386 21.81 -11.02 -12.13
N CYS A 387 21.42 -9.75 -12.21
CA CYS A 387 21.64 -8.92 -13.40
C CYS A 387 23.16 -8.69 -13.64
N MET A 388 23.89 -8.34 -12.57
CA MET A 388 25.33 -8.09 -12.64
C MET A 388 26.12 -9.37 -13.00
N SER A 389 25.81 -10.51 -12.37
CA SER A 389 26.46 -11.80 -12.65
C SER A 389 26.28 -12.21 -14.11
N ARG A 390 25.08 -12.12 -14.67
CA ARG A 390 24.80 -12.47 -16.07
C ARG A 390 25.50 -11.56 -17.07
N ARG A 391 25.48 -10.24 -16.80
CA ARG A 391 26.15 -9.27 -17.66
C ARG A 391 27.65 -9.52 -17.75
N ASN A 392 28.28 -9.74 -16.58
CA ASN A 392 29.74 -9.77 -16.47
C ASN A 392 30.33 -11.16 -16.65
N LYS A 393 29.51 -12.22 -16.71
CA LYS A 393 29.95 -13.63 -16.77
C LYS A 393 31.01 -13.96 -15.71
N GLY A 394 30.86 -13.36 -14.50
CA GLY A 394 31.76 -13.54 -13.38
C GLY A 394 33.14 -12.91 -13.53
N ARG A 395 33.32 -11.92 -14.41
CA ARG A 395 34.66 -11.32 -14.67
C ARG A 395 34.90 -10.02 -13.92
N ILE A 396 33.84 -9.28 -13.62
CA ILE A 396 33.89 -7.98 -12.91
C ILE A 396 32.86 -8.04 -11.79
N PHE A 397 33.26 -7.72 -10.59
CA PHE A 397 32.40 -7.75 -9.41
C PHE A 397 32.49 -6.42 -8.71
N THR A 398 31.54 -6.14 -7.84
CA THR A 398 31.56 -4.96 -6.99
C THR A 398 31.18 -5.34 -5.56
N THR A 399 31.76 -4.69 -4.57
CA THR A 399 31.30 -4.81 -3.20
C THR A 399 29.97 -4.05 -3.06
N PHE A 400 29.16 -4.45 -2.09
CA PHE A 400 27.92 -3.73 -1.80
C PHE A 400 27.67 -3.69 -0.30
N ASP A 401 27.53 -2.48 0.22
CA ASP A 401 27.15 -2.19 1.58
C ASP A 401 25.93 -1.27 1.60
N MET A 402 24.87 -1.70 2.28
CA MET A 402 23.66 -0.89 2.41
C MET A 402 23.15 -0.90 3.83
N VAL A 403 22.75 0.28 4.29
CA VAL A 403 22.06 0.48 5.56
C VAL A 403 20.72 1.12 5.29
N VAL A 404 19.66 0.51 5.80
CA VAL A 404 18.29 1.00 5.75
C VAL A 404 17.86 1.34 7.16
N ILE A 405 17.60 2.61 7.43
CA ILE A 405 17.18 3.10 8.75
C ILE A 405 15.72 3.54 8.67
N ASP A 406 14.85 2.89 9.43
CA ASP A 406 13.47 3.31 9.60
C ASP A 406 13.40 4.49 10.59
N MET A 407 13.03 5.68 10.08
CA MET A 407 12.97 6.90 10.87
C MET A 407 11.76 6.98 11.82
N TYR A 408 10.83 6.04 11.73
CA TYR A 408 9.68 6.02 12.65
C TYR A 408 9.99 5.29 13.95
N ASP A 409 10.74 4.21 13.86
CA ASP A 409 11.03 3.39 15.04
C ASP A 409 12.53 3.28 15.37
N GLY A 410 13.42 3.73 14.47
CA GLY A 410 14.87 3.68 14.63
C GLY A 410 15.48 2.30 14.38
N THR A 411 14.75 1.38 13.73
CA THR A 411 15.32 0.10 13.33
C THR A 411 16.25 0.31 12.14
N MET A 412 17.50 -0.08 12.27
CA MET A 412 18.48 -0.14 11.19
C MET A 412 18.67 -1.58 10.76
N ARG A 413 18.59 -1.83 9.46
CA ARG A 413 19.00 -3.10 8.84
C ARG A 413 20.20 -2.85 7.94
N SER A 414 21.23 -3.65 8.10
CA SER A 414 22.44 -3.64 7.28
C SER A 414 22.44 -4.85 6.35
N PHE A 415 22.85 -4.62 5.11
CA PHE A 415 22.96 -5.63 4.06
C PHE A 415 24.34 -5.52 3.42
N LYS A 416 25.09 -6.62 3.39
CA LYS A 416 26.49 -6.62 2.93
C LYS A 416 26.80 -7.78 1.99
N GLN A 417 27.50 -7.48 0.90
CA GLN A 417 28.09 -8.47 -0.01
C GLN A 417 29.55 -8.08 -0.32
N GLY A 418 30.50 -8.80 0.25
CA GLY A 418 31.93 -8.58 0.08
C GLY A 418 32.41 -7.20 0.54
N ALA A 419 31.65 -6.51 1.39
CA ALA A 419 31.87 -5.12 1.75
C ALA A 419 32.67 -4.97 3.03
N SER A 420 33.33 -3.81 3.16
CA SER A 420 34.08 -3.37 4.33
C SER A 420 33.19 -3.20 5.57
N VAL A 421 33.79 -2.91 6.71
CA VAL A 421 33.11 -2.81 8.01
C VAL A 421 32.21 -1.58 8.07
N THR A 422 31.00 -1.76 8.59
CA THR A 422 30.10 -0.67 9.00
C THR A 422 30.11 -0.58 10.52
N TYR A 423 30.17 0.65 11.05
CA TYR A 423 30.24 0.91 12.47
C TYR A 423 28.96 1.60 12.95
N VAL A 424 28.44 1.14 14.09
CA VAL A 424 27.39 1.84 14.84
C VAL A 424 28.01 2.38 16.11
N ILE A 425 27.87 3.68 16.31
CA ILE A 425 28.49 4.42 17.41
C ILE A 425 27.38 4.94 18.32
N ARG A 426 27.48 4.57 19.59
CA ARG A 426 26.58 5.06 20.64
C ARG A 426 27.37 5.88 21.65
N PRO A 427 27.04 7.17 21.81
CA PRO A 427 27.71 8.00 22.81
C PRO A 427 27.51 7.47 24.23
N GLY A 428 28.57 7.42 25.01
CA GLY A 428 28.56 7.05 26.44
C GLY A 428 29.35 8.04 27.27
N ASP A 429 29.21 8.00 28.60
CA ASP A 429 29.86 8.92 29.54
C ASP A 429 31.40 8.73 29.58
N ASP A 430 31.88 7.50 29.41
CA ASP A 430 33.29 7.10 29.43
C ASP A 430 33.91 6.94 28.03
N GLY A 431 33.25 7.41 26.97
CA GLY A 431 33.61 7.22 25.57
C GLY A 431 32.53 6.49 24.80
N ASN A 432 32.67 6.43 23.47
CA ASN A 432 31.67 5.83 22.63
C ASN A 432 31.72 4.30 22.67
N GLU A 433 30.56 3.66 22.74
CA GLU A 433 30.40 2.23 22.40
C GLU A 433 30.40 2.08 20.88
N VAL A 434 31.29 1.25 20.34
CA VAL A 434 31.42 1.03 18.89
C VAL A 434 31.12 -0.44 18.57
N ARG A 435 30.05 -0.65 17.82
CA ARG A 435 29.65 -1.98 17.30
C ARG A 435 30.06 -2.07 15.84
N GLN A 436 30.72 -3.17 15.47
CA GLN A 436 31.10 -3.49 14.10
C GLN A 436 30.09 -4.44 13.44
N ILE A 437 29.83 -4.22 12.15
CA ILE A 437 29.06 -5.09 11.28
C ILE A 437 29.98 -5.44 10.11
N THR A 438 30.37 -6.71 10.02
CA THR A 438 31.30 -7.25 9.02
C THR A 438 30.57 -8.09 7.99
N SER A 439 31.21 -8.30 6.85
CA SER A 439 30.75 -9.23 5.79
C SER A 439 31.72 -10.39 5.65
N THR A 440 31.16 -11.56 5.39
CA THR A 440 31.89 -12.78 5.06
C THR A 440 31.49 -13.35 3.71
N THR A 441 30.54 -12.73 3.06
CA THR A 441 29.97 -13.16 1.77
C THR A 441 30.81 -12.69 0.57
N LEU A 442 30.53 -13.26 -0.58
CA LEU A 442 31.20 -12.89 -1.83
C LEU A 442 30.66 -11.56 -2.37
N PRO A 443 31.46 -10.78 -3.11
CA PRO A 443 31.00 -9.59 -3.82
C PRO A 443 29.87 -9.88 -4.81
N VAL A 444 29.12 -8.83 -5.14
CA VAL A 444 28.03 -8.85 -6.13
C VAL A 444 28.56 -9.22 -7.50
N GLY A 445 27.85 -10.08 -8.21
CA GLY A 445 28.18 -10.49 -9.58
C GLY A 445 29.11 -11.71 -9.68
N VAL A 446 29.59 -12.25 -8.55
CA VAL A 446 30.43 -13.46 -8.54
C VAL A 446 29.59 -14.73 -8.80
N LEU A 447 28.45 -14.85 -8.14
CA LEU A 447 27.50 -15.96 -8.27
C LEU A 447 26.10 -15.44 -8.49
N ASP A 448 25.27 -16.18 -9.25
CA ASP A 448 23.86 -15.80 -9.51
C ASP A 448 23.04 -15.71 -8.21
N ASP A 449 23.24 -16.65 -7.30
CA ASP A 449 22.54 -16.75 -6.01
C ASP A 449 23.54 -16.57 -4.85
N ALA A 450 24.15 -15.37 -4.79
CA ALA A 450 25.03 -15.02 -3.68
C ALA A 450 24.20 -14.65 -2.44
N GLU A 451 24.59 -15.20 -1.29
CA GLU A 451 24.03 -14.84 0.01
C GLU A 451 24.44 -13.40 0.37
N CYS A 452 23.58 -12.71 1.11
CA CYS A 452 23.82 -11.37 1.66
C CYS A 452 23.88 -11.48 3.20
N ASP A 453 24.94 -10.95 3.80
CA ASP A 453 25.01 -10.81 5.26
C ASP A 453 24.03 -9.74 5.72
N MET A 454 23.19 -10.06 6.72
CA MET A 454 22.21 -9.15 7.27
C MET A 454 22.39 -8.99 8.78
N ALA A 455 22.20 -7.76 9.27
CA ALA A 455 22.23 -7.48 10.69
C ALA A 455 21.20 -6.40 11.05
N ASP A 456 20.49 -6.62 12.14
CA ASP A 456 19.52 -5.67 12.68
C ASP A 456 20.10 -4.98 13.93
N VAL A 457 19.92 -3.67 13.99
CA VAL A 457 20.35 -2.83 15.11
C VAL A 457 19.24 -1.84 15.46
N LYS A 458 18.96 -1.68 16.75
CA LYS A 458 18.04 -0.64 17.22
C LYS A 458 18.83 0.61 17.55
N LEU A 459 18.64 1.68 16.78
CA LEU A 459 19.24 2.98 16.99
C LEU A 459 18.39 3.83 17.95
N ALA A 460 19.07 4.68 18.69
CA ALA A 460 18.49 5.71 19.54
C ALA A 460 18.89 7.10 19.04
N ALA A 461 18.21 8.14 19.56
CA ALA A 461 18.63 9.51 19.30
C ALA A 461 20.03 9.76 19.90
N GLY A 462 20.93 10.28 19.10
CA GLY A 462 22.33 10.48 19.44
C GLY A 462 23.28 9.44 18.83
N ASP A 463 22.77 8.27 18.40
CA ASP A 463 23.59 7.26 17.74
C ASP A 463 24.06 7.74 16.36
N ALA A 464 25.19 7.21 15.90
CA ALA A 464 25.69 7.44 14.55
C ALA A 464 26.03 6.13 13.84
N VAL A 465 25.92 6.15 12.52
CA VAL A 465 26.31 5.05 11.63
C VAL A 465 27.43 5.54 10.74
N VAL A 466 28.52 4.77 10.63
CA VAL A 466 29.67 5.08 9.79
C VAL A 466 29.93 3.90 8.85
N MET A 467 29.96 4.18 7.54
CA MET A 467 30.32 3.25 6.48
C MET A 467 31.64 3.70 5.85
N VAL A 468 32.50 2.77 5.54
CA VAL A 468 33.83 3.05 4.95
C VAL A 468 34.12 2.07 3.82
N SER A 469 34.84 2.52 2.77
CA SER A 469 35.39 1.62 1.75
C SER A 469 36.67 0.92 2.25
N ASP A 470 37.10 -0.10 1.52
CA ASP A 470 38.24 -0.94 1.89
C ASP A 470 39.58 -0.17 1.86
N GLY A 471 39.71 0.86 1.01
CA GLY A 471 40.89 1.73 1.00
C GLY A 471 41.24 2.34 2.36
N LEU A 472 40.27 2.39 3.29
CA LEU A 472 40.50 2.81 4.67
C LEU A 472 40.71 1.60 5.60
N SER A 473 40.08 0.47 5.35
CA SER A 473 40.14 -0.72 6.20
C SER A 473 41.40 -1.58 5.98
N ASP A 474 41.99 -1.54 4.79
CA ASP A 474 43.20 -2.31 4.41
C ASP A 474 44.51 -1.72 4.94
N MET A 475 44.45 -0.60 5.62
CA MET A 475 45.63 0.10 6.16
C MET A 475 46.21 -0.52 7.44
N ASP A 476 46.11 -1.85 7.70
CA ASP A 476 46.55 -2.52 8.96
C ASP A 476 45.98 -1.90 10.27
N VAL A 477 44.76 -1.37 10.22
CA VAL A 477 44.31 -0.31 11.13
C VAL A 477 42.92 -0.57 11.70
N SER A 478 42.38 -1.79 11.63
CA SER A 478 41.04 -2.06 12.20
C SER A 478 40.94 -1.69 13.69
N ASP A 479 42.00 -1.96 14.46
CA ASP A 479 42.06 -1.59 15.89
C ASP A 479 42.19 -0.09 16.07
N HIS A 480 42.96 0.61 15.23
CA HIS A 480 43.12 2.05 15.26
C HIS A 480 41.82 2.78 14.89
N MET A 481 41.07 2.29 13.89
CA MET A 481 39.75 2.86 13.54
C MET A 481 38.79 2.78 14.73
N GLN A 482 38.74 1.63 15.41
CA GLN A 482 37.92 1.53 16.63
C GLN A 482 38.32 2.54 17.71
N ASP A 483 39.61 2.73 17.95
CA ASP A 483 40.08 3.66 18.96
C ASP A 483 39.76 5.12 18.57
N VAL A 484 39.88 5.47 17.29
CA VAL A 484 39.44 6.76 16.75
C VAL A 484 37.94 6.94 16.99
N LEU A 485 37.12 5.94 16.66
CA LEU A 485 35.66 6.03 16.80
C LEU A 485 35.19 6.04 18.25
N LYS A 486 35.93 5.41 19.19
CA LYS A 486 35.67 5.53 20.64
C LYS A 486 35.86 6.93 21.17
N GLY A 487 36.83 7.67 20.61
CA GLY A 487 37.19 9.04 21.05
C GLY A 487 36.50 10.16 20.27
N ILE A 488 35.83 9.85 19.14
CA ILE A 488 35.25 10.89 18.28
C ILE A 488 34.00 11.51 18.91
N ARG A 489 33.80 12.82 18.68
CA ARG A 489 32.60 13.51 19.14
C ARG A 489 31.43 13.24 18.18
N VAL A 490 30.41 12.54 18.66
CA VAL A 490 29.16 12.30 17.90
C VAL A 490 28.25 13.52 18.01
N GLY A 491 27.64 13.95 16.89
CA GLY A 491 26.69 15.07 16.86
C GLY A 491 26.62 15.82 15.52
N ASP A 492 27.77 16.04 14.89
CA ASP A 492 27.85 16.66 13.56
C ASP A 492 28.51 15.69 12.58
N SER A 493 27.70 15.15 11.66
CA SER A 493 28.15 14.14 10.68
C SER A 493 29.32 14.64 9.81
N ARG A 494 29.37 15.94 9.50
CA ARG A 494 30.46 16.52 8.70
C ARG A 494 31.77 16.51 9.48
N ARG A 495 31.73 16.97 10.71
CA ARG A 495 32.94 16.96 11.58
C ARG A 495 33.40 15.54 11.84
N MET A 496 32.48 14.61 12.07
CA MET A 496 32.82 13.20 12.25
C MET A 496 33.62 12.66 11.07
N VAL A 497 33.14 12.88 9.84
CA VAL A 497 33.83 12.42 8.63
C VAL A 497 35.21 13.10 8.49
N ASP A 498 35.29 14.39 8.71
CA ASP A 498 36.57 15.12 8.64
C ASP A 498 37.56 14.64 9.72
N ASP A 499 37.11 14.39 10.96
CA ASP A 499 37.94 13.89 12.07
C ASP A 499 38.41 12.44 11.80
N ILE A 500 37.56 11.57 11.28
CA ILE A 500 37.91 10.20 10.87
C ILE A 500 39.00 10.24 9.80
N LEU A 501 38.79 11.00 8.72
CA LEU A 501 39.77 11.11 7.65
C LEU A 501 41.09 11.71 8.14
N GLY A 502 41.03 12.76 8.99
CA GLY A 502 42.21 13.39 9.58
C GLY A 502 43.02 12.45 10.46
N ALA A 503 42.36 11.58 11.24
CA ALA A 503 43.01 10.60 12.09
C ALA A 503 43.60 9.43 11.31
N MET A 504 42.92 8.98 10.23
CA MET A 504 43.32 7.79 9.49
C MET A 504 44.34 8.06 8.38
N ILE A 505 44.22 9.19 7.68
CA ILE A 505 45.10 9.53 6.54
C ILE A 505 46.23 10.48 6.97
N GLY A 506 46.09 11.20 8.10
CA GLY A 506 47.00 12.21 8.55
C GLY A 506 46.87 13.56 7.81
N GLN A 507 47.65 14.57 8.30
CA GLN A 507 47.71 15.89 7.65
C GLN A 507 48.93 15.95 6.72
N GLY A 508 48.83 15.37 5.51
CA GLY A 508 49.91 15.39 4.54
C GLY A 508 49.46 14.91 3.16
N ASP A 509 50.32 15.15 2.16
CA ASP A 509 50.11 14.70 0.79
C ASP A 509 50.41 13.17 0.71
N VAL A 510 49.49 12.37 1.24
CA VAL A 510 49.62 10.91 1.24
C VAL A 510 49.13 10.39 -0.13
N SER A 511 50.04 9.75 -0.88
CA SER A 511 49.66 9.01 -2.06
C SER A 511 48.83 7.80 -1.67
N LEU A 512 47.49 7.97 -1.64
CA LEU A 512 46.57 6.88 -1.35
C LEU A 512 46.73 5.74 -2.36
N ARG A 513 46.88 4.53 -1.85
CA ARG A 513 47.01 3.30 -2.67
C ARG A 513 45.69 2.86 -3.28
N ASP A 514 44.58 3.25 -2.62
CA ASP A 514 43.23 2.97 -3.10
C ASP A 514 42.28 4.14 -2.86
N ASP A 515 41.10 4.08 -3.46
CA ASP A 515 40.01 5.02 -3.27
C ASP A 515 39.51 4.94 -1.82
N VAL A 516 39.18 6.07 -1.22
CA VAL A 516 38.69 6.15 0.16
C VAL A 516 37.37 6.88 0.19
N THR A 517 36.34 6.21 0.71
CA THR A 517 35.03 6.80 0.97
C THR A 517 34.64 6.61 2.43
N VAL A 518 34.23 7.70 3.08
CA VAL A 518 33.68 7.70 4.43
C VAL A 518 32.31 8.37 4.40
N MET A 519 31.32 7.67 4.92
CA MET A 519 29.94 8.13 5.06
C MET A 519 29.56 8.09 6.53
N ALA A 520 28.97 9.14 7.06
CA ALA A 520 28.44 9.14 8.42
C ALA A 520 27.03 9.72 8.47
N ALA A 521 26.14 9.07 9.22
CA ALA A 521 24.82 9.57 9.56
C ALA A 521 24.65 9.65 11.06
N VAL A 522 24.16 10.79 11.57
CA VAL A 522 23.81 11.00 12.98
C VAL A 522 22.29 11.01 13.11
N ILE A 523 21.76 10.20 14.02
CA ILE A 523 20.34 10.07 14.27
C ILE A 523 19.94 11.02 15.39
N SER A 524 19.00 11.92 15.13
CA SER A 524 18.45 12.84 16.12
C SER A 524 16.97 12.55 16.36
N GLY A 525 16.49 12.79 17.58
CA GLY A 525 15.05 12.74 17.84
C GLY A 525 14.33 13.85 17.06
N SER A 526 13.19 13.53 16.45
CA SER A 526 12.31 14.57 15.92
C SER A 526 11.76 15.34 17.13
N GLU A 527 11.97 16.65 17.19
CA GLU A 527 11.35 17.49 18.21
C GLU A 527 9.85 17.26 18.18
N LYS A 528 9.27 16.84 19.33
CA LYS A 528 7.83 17.01 19.52
C LYS A 528 7.58 18.47 19.23
N SER A 529 6.75 18.78 18.24
CA SER A 529 6.28 20.14 17.99
C SER A 529 5.62 20.68 19.27
N SER A 530 6.43 21.08 20.21
CA SER A 530 6.05 21.98 21.29
C SER A 530 6.02 23.37 20.67
N ALA A 531 5.00 23.63 19.87
CA ALA A 531 4.70 24.99 19.48
C ALA A 531 3.76 25.59 20.53
N ALA A 532 4.25 26.64 21.11
CA ALA A 532 3.55 27.59 21.95
C ALA A 532 2.23 28.07 21.32
#